data_88a17bdfcea98dd7f5cf23705f7e461f
#
_entry.id   88a17bdfcea98dd7f5cf23705f7e461f
#
_cell.length_a   1.000
_cell.length_b   1.000
_cell.length_c   1.000
_cell.angle_alpha   90.00
_cell.angle_beta   90.00
_cell.angle_gamma   90.00
#
_symmetry.space_group_name_H-M   'P 1'
#
loop_
_entity.id
_entity.type
_entity.pdbx_description
1 polymer ?
#
loop_
_entity_poly.entity_id
_entity_poly.type
_entity_poly.pdbx_seq_one_letter_code
_entity_poly.pdbx_strand_id
1 'polypeptide(L)'
;IRNRHTFKFGFEYLDVGFFQSFLGPPQFSFNGQRTGGGTATRGDQMADFLLGAYQQVPVTNGVRVNDGANTFTALFLHDDFKVKPSLTLNLGLRWELPTPWVDKQDRINTVVLDPNVRSRKFPNAPLGMLFPGDLPRGLYETDKNNFAPRFGFAWDLFGDGRTAVRGAYGIFYDTFNTDTVAQENPPFNGGRRTFINGLLSNPFASVGAVAPPAYIDPAAFTFVFPISGFWSAVGQKSLRSTYVQEWNLTIARELGREYGVTVAYIGKTGRRLLAFRPFNAAPFVPGNDPQGRPRSTEANAESRAPFLPGIYGTRGLYLDNPFTSAYHSLQAEVNRRFSRGLQFNTSYV
;
A
#
# COMPACT_ATOMS: atom_id res chain seq x y z
N ILE A 1 22.09 27.47 20.91
CA ILE A 1 21.66 28.86 20.61
C ILE A 1 22.91 29.68 20.36
N ARG A 2 22.93 30.40 19.26
CA ARG A 2 24.01 31.34 18.95
C ARG A 2 23.39 32.61 18.37
N ASN A 3 23.40 33.69 19.16
CA ASN A 3 22.79 35.00 18.83
C ASN A 3 21.30 34.86 18.43
N ARG A 4 21.00 35.02 17.12
CA ARG A 4 19.66 34.95 16.54
C ARG A 4 19.27 33.59 16.00
N HIS A 5 20.16 32.56 16.13
CA HIS A 5 19.98 31.21 15.62
C HIS A 5 19.74 30.24 16.75
N THR A 6 18.81 29.32 16.54
CA THR A 6 18.57 28.17 17.41
C THR A 6 18.66 26.92 16.58
N PHE A 7 19.83 26.28 16.61
CA PHE A 7 20.08 25.03 15.88
C PHE A 7 19.59 23.83 16.67
N LYS A 8 18.93 22.92 15.98
CA LYS A 8 18.57 21.58 16.43
C LYS A 8 19.05 20.60 15.38
N PHE A 9 19.75 19.58 15.79
CA PHE A 9 20.19 18.49 14.91
C PHE A 9 20.03 17.15 15.61
N GLY A 10 19.92 16.10 14.85
CA GLY A 10 19.79 14.77 15.44
C GLY A 10 19.93 13.66 14.41
N PHE A 11 20.01 12.47 14.97
CA PHE A 11 20.10 11.21 14.28
C PHE A 11 18.97 10.31 14.81
N GLU A 12 18.39 9.54 13.95
CA GLU A 12 17.39 8.53 14.30
C GLU A 12 17.75 7.22 13.61
N TYR A 13 17.71 6.15 14.37
CA TYR A 13 17.89 4.79 13.87
C TYR A 13 16.80 3.90 14.45
N LEU A 14 16.06 3.22 13.59
CA LEU A 14 15.06 2.24 13.98
C LEU A 14 15.41 0.91 13.32
N ASP A 15 15.40 -0.14 14.12
CA ASP A 15 15.41 -1.53 13.65
C ASP A 15 14.01 -2.09 13.89
N VAL A 16 13.29 -2.36 12.81
CA VAL A 16 11.88 -2.72 12.87
C VAL A 16 11.72 -4.14 12.40
N GLY A 17 11.12 -4.96 13.25
CA GLY A 17 10.77 -6.34 12.92
C GLY A 17 9.28 -6.58 13.08
N PHE A 18 8.74 -7.48 12.30
CA PHE A 18 7.41 -8.02 12.52
C PHE A 18 7.40 -9.53 12.30
N PHE A 19 6.59 -10.19 13.09
CA PHE A 19 6.31 -11.61 12.92
C PHE A 19 4.80 -11.77 12.74
N GLN A 20 4.42 -12.37 11.62
CA GLN A 20 3.03 -12.68 11.34
C GLN A 20 2.89 -14.14 10.96
N SER A 21 2.05 -14.83 11.70
CA SER A 21 1.61 -16.18 11.36
C SER A 21 0.12 -16.10 11.06
N PHE A 22 -0.27 -16.53 9.88
CA PHE A 22 -1.66 -16.51 9.45
C PHE A 22 -2.12 -17.91 9.05
N LEU A 23 -3.06 -18.43 9.83
CA LEU A 23 -3.86 -19.58 9.47
C LEU A 23 -5.28 -19.11 9.22
N GLY A 24 -5.64 -18.93 7.96
CA GLY A 24 -7.02 -18.57 7.59
C GLY A 24 -7.99 -19.68 8.00
N PRO A 25 -9.01 -19.40 8.83
CA PRO A 25 -10.03 -20.40 9.10
C PRO A 25 -10.74 -20.78 7.79
N PRO A 26 -11.17 -22.04 7.63
CA PRO A 26 -11.97 -22.41 6.47
C PRO A 26 -13.28 -21.60 6.44
N GLN A 27 -13.57 -21.00 5.31
CA GLN A 27 -14.79 -20.22 5.11
C GLN A 27 -15.74 -20.99 4.20
N PHE A 28 -16.82 -21.52 4.78
CA PHE A 28 -17.83 -22.26 4.03
C PHE A 28 -18.82 -21.30 3.37
N SER A 29 -19.04 -21.51 2.06
CA SER A 29 -19.99 -20.69 1.28
C SER A 29 -21.22 -21.54 0.92
N PHE A 30 -22.38 -20.93 1.08
CA PHE A 30 -23.67 -21.51 0.78
C PHE A 30 -24.38 -20.57 -0.21
N ASN A 31 -24.75 -21.04 -1.37
CA ASN A 31 -25.31 -20.20 -2.45
C ASN A 31 -26.62 -20.72 -3.06
N GLY A 32 -27.25 -21.73 -2.43
CA GLY A 32 -28.46 -22.37 -2.94
C GLY A 32 -28.22 -23.46 -3.99
N GLN A 33 -27.00 -23.64 -4.45
CA GLN A 33 -26.72 -24.57 -5.54
C GLN A 33 -26.94 -26.05 -5.14
N ARG A 34 -26.73 -26.38 -3.88
CA ARG A 34 -26.88 -27.74 -3.38
C ARG A 34 -28.35 -28.19 -3.31
N THR A 35 -29.23 -27.34 -2.84
CA THR A 35 -30.68 -27.57 -2.84
C THR A 35 -31.32 -27.31 -4.19
N GLY A 36 -30.66 -26.56 -5.07
CA GLY A 36 -31.13 -26.22 -6.40
C GLY A 36 -30.79 -27.21 -7.52
N GLY A 37 -30.31 -28.40 -7.18
CA GLY A 37 -29.94 -29.43 -8.19
C GLY A 37 -28.75 -29.01 -9.07
N GLY A 38 -27.79 -28.26 -8.51
CA GLY A 38 -26.59 -27.78 -9.21
C GLY A 38 -26.69 -26.36 -9.76
N THR A 39 -27.81 -25.69 -9.61
CA THR A 39 -27.99 -24.29 -10.05
C THR A 39 -28.37 -23.37 -8.89
N ALA A 40 -27.68 -22.25 -8.73
CA ALA A 40 -27.93 -21.27 -7.67
C ALA A 40 -29.29 -20.56 -7.80
N THR A 41 -29.93 -20.59 -8.96
CA THR A 41 -31.18 -19.90 -9.25
C THR A 41 -32.43 -20.65 -8.81
N ARG A 42 -32.31 -21.90 -8.40
CA ARG A 42 -33.43 -22.77 -8.02
C ARG A 42 -33.44 -23.24 -6.56
N GLY A 43 -32.35 -23.01 -5.84
CA GLY A 43 -32.22 -23.44 -4.46
C GLY A 43 -32.18 -22.26 -3.49
N ASP A 44 -32.11 -22.58 -2.21
CA ASP A 44 -32.10 -21.63 -1.11
C ASP A 44 -30.80 -21.74 -0.30
N GLN A 45 -30.15 -20.62 -0.06
CA GLN A 45 -28.87 -20.53 0.65
C GLN A 45 -29.02 -20.96 2.13
N MET A 46 -30.14 -20.62 2.76
CA MET A 46 -30.41 -21.00 4.13
C MET A 46 -30.69 -22.51 4.24
N ALA A 47 -31.38 -23.07 3.25
CA ALA A 47 -31.58 -24.53 3.19
C ALA A 47 -30.25 -25.29 3.00
N ASP A 48 -29.36 -24.80 2.14
CA ASP A 48 -28.02 -25.37 2.02
C ASP A 48 -27.25 -25.32 3.35
N PHE A 49 -27.34 -24.18 4.07
CA PHE A 49 -26.71 -24.00 5.38
C PHE A 49 -27.29 -24.95 6.42
N LEU A 50 -28.61 -25.06 6.53
CA LEU A 50 -29.27 -25.94 7.50
C LEU A 50 -28.99 -27.43 7.25
N LEU A 51 -28.82 -27.80 6.00
CA LEU A 51 -28.38 -29.14 5.60
C LEU A 51 -26.89 -29.37 5.78
N GLY A 52 -26.11 -28.32 6.10
CA GLY A 52 -24.66 -28.37 6.16
C GLY A 52 -24.01 -28.66 4.80
N ALA A 53 -24.71 -28.40 3.70
CA ALA A 53 -24.27 -28.70 2.34
C ALA A 53 -23.62 -27.49 1.69
N TYR A 54 -22.31 -27.30 1.90
CA TYR A 54 -21.60 -26.17 1.35
C TYR A 54 -21.30 -26.33 -0.15
N GLN A 55 -21.30 -25.19 -0.85
CA GLN A 55 -20.91 -25.13 -2.27
C GLN A 55 -19.37 -25.11 -2.41
N GLN A 56 -18.70 -24.30 -1.61
CA GLN A 56 -17.23 -24.24 -1.62
C GLN A 56 -16.66 -23.89 -0.25
N VAL A 57 -15.48 -24.40 0.01
CA VAL A 57 -14.63 -23.99 1.12
C VAL A 57 -13.20 -23.82 0.64
N PRO A 58 -12.68 -22.60 0.58
CA PRO A 58 -11.27 -22.35 0.36
C PRO A 58 -10.49 -22.64 1.64
N VAL A 59 -9.48 -23.46 1.53
CA VAL A 59 -8.55 -23.78 2.62
C VAL A 59 -7.15 -23.43 2.19
N THR A 60 -6.46 -22.61 3.00
CA THR A 60 -5.05 -22.33 2.80
C THR A 60 -4.23 -23.50 3.31
N ASN A 61 -3.43 -24.13 2.44
CA ASN A 61 -2.51 -25.17 2.85
C ASN A 61 -1.32 -24.52 3.57
N GLY A 62 -1.27 -24.73 4.88
CA GLY A 62 -0.16 -24.34 5.71
C GLY A 62 -0.29 -23.01 6.44
N VAL A 63 0.59 -22.86 7.40
CA VAL A 63 0.74 -21.62 8.14
C VAL A 63 1.63 -20.70 7.32
N ARG A 64 1.07 -19.60 6.86
CA ARG A 64 1.89 -18.52 6.32
C ARG A 64 2.66 -17.89 7.47
N VAL A 65 3.96 -17.83 7.33
CA VAL A 65 4.84 -17.16 8.28
C VAL A 65 5.63 -16.08 7.55
N ASN A 66 5.47 -14.86 7.97
CA ASN A 66 6.29 -13.73 7.55
C ASN A 66 7.11 -13.26 8.76
N ASP A 67 8.41 -13.27 8.63
CA ASP A 67 9.34 -12.77 9.63
C ASP A 67 10.14 -11.62 8.99
N GLY A 68 9.50 -10.46 8.96
CA GLY A 68 9.99 -9.29 8.26
C GLY A 68 10.91 -8.43 9.11
N ALA A 69 11.87 -7.80 8.46
CA ALA A 69 12.74 -6.80 9.06
C ALA A 69 13.06 -5.69 8.08
N ASN A 70 13.20 -4.47 8.58
CA ASN A 70 13.82 -3.36 7.88
C ASN A 70 14.53 -2.42 8.86
N THR A 71 15.37 -1.55 8.35
CA THR A 71 15.98 -0.46 9.12
C THR A 71 15.59 0.88 8.53
N PHE A 72 15.45 1.85 9.42
CA PHE A 72 15.22 3.23 9.05
C PHE A 72 16.30 4.10 9.70
N THR A 73 16.95 4.92 8.89
CA THR A 73 17.96 5.88 9.36
C THR A 73 17.55 7.27 8.91
N ALA A 74 17.67 8.25 9.79
CA ALA A 74 17.49 9.64 9.42
C ALA A 74 18.48 10.57 10.10
N LEU A 75 18.84 11.63 9.39
CA LEU A 75 19.64 12.75 9.87
C LEU A 75 18.83 14.03 9.66
N PHE A 76 18.86 14.95 10.61
CA PHE A 76 18.22 16.23 10.43
C PHE A 76 19.02 17.39 11.03
N LEU A 77 18.84 18.55 10.40
CA LEU A 77 19.29 19.84 10.88
C LEU A 77 18.14 20.84 10.73
N HIS A 78 17.92 21.61 11.77
CA HIS A 78 16.89 22.66 11.79
C HIS A 78 17.47 23.92 12.43
N ASP A 79 17.13 25.09 11.89
CA ASP A 79 17.50 26.41 12.39
C ASP A 79 16.26 27.30 12.52
N ASP A 80 15.99 27.75 13.73
CA ASP A 80 15.05 28.85 14.00
C ASP A 80 15.82 30.17 14.02
N PHE A 81 15.75 30.92 12.93
CA PHE A 81 16.51 32.16 12.72
C PHE A 81 15.64 33.38 12.91
N LYS A 82 15.90 34.11 13.98
CA LYS A 82 15.29 35.45 14.24
C LYS A 82 15.99 36.51 13.42
N VAL A 83 15.53 36.80 12.19
CA VAL A 83 16.10 37.79 11.29
C VAL A 83 16.02 39.19 11.92
N LYS A 84 14.85 39.50 12.49
CA LYS A 84 14.54 40.74 13.25
C LYS A 84 13.41 40.42 14.24
N PRO A 85 13.12 41.32 15.21
CA PRO A 85 12.06 41.08 16.20
C PRO A 85 10.70 40.73 15.60
N SER A 86 10.39 41.26 14.41
CA SER A 86 9.13 41.01 13.69
C SER A 86 9.20 39.90 12.67
N LEU A 87 10.35 39.21 12.44
CA LEU A 87 10.49 38.15 11.42
C LEU A 87 11.35 37.02 11.89
N THR A 88 10.77 35.83 11.93
CA THR A 88 11.45 34.55 12.19
C THR A 88 11.35 33.67 10.94
N LEU A 89 12.46 33.04 10.58
CA LEU A 89 12.54 31.97 9.57
C LEU A 89 12.80 30.65 10.26
N ASN A 90 12.18 29.60 9.75
CA ASN A 90 12.41 28.22 10.17
C ASN A 90 12.96 27.47 8.97
N LEU A 91 14.18 26.98 9.06
CA LEU A 91 14.88 26.30 7.98
C LEU A 91 15.26 24.89 8.43
N GLY A 92 14.90 23.89 7.66
CA GLY A 92 15.18 22.50 8.02
C GLY A 92 15.54 21.66 6.81
N LEU A 93 16.39 20.69 7.05
CA LEU A 93 16.65 19.61 6.12
C LEU A 93 16.69 18.30 6.88
N ARG A 94 15.97 17.31 6.40
CA ARG A 94 16.02 15.94 6.88
C ARG A 94 16.34 15.02 5.72
N TRP A 95 17.24 14.09 5.92
CA TRP A 95 17.52 13.00 5.00
C TRP A 95 17.07 11.69 5.63
N GLU A 96 16.36 10.86 4.87
CA GLU A 96 15.78 9.62 5.33
C GLU A 96 16.21 8.45 4.46
N LEU A 97 16.55 7.34 5.09
CA LEU A 97 16.99 6.12 4.43
C LEU A 97 16.21 4.91 4.98
N PRO A 98 14.97 4.69 4.50
CA PRO A 98 14.28 3.43 4.75
C PRO A 98 14.91 2.33 3.88
N THR A 99 15.32 1.23 4.49
CA THR A 99 15.73 0.06 3.72
C THR A 99 14.47 -0.72 3.26
N PRO A 100 14.54 -1.46 2.16
CA PRO A 100 13.49 -2.38 1.79
C PRO A 100 13.19 -3.37 2.93
N TRP A 101 11.92 -3.73 3.08
CA TRP A 101 11.56 -4.86 3.92
C TRP A 101 12.14 -6.16 3.35
N VAL A 102 12.66 -6.99 4.22
CA VAL A 102 13.16 -8.33 3.88
C VAL A 102 12.44 -9.37 4.74
N ASP A 103 12.18 -10.54 4.22
CA ASP A 103 11.89 -11.71 5.08
C ASP A 103 13.22 -12.29 5.56
N LYS A 104 13.38 -12.53 6.87
CA LYS A 104 14.64 -13.00 7.47
C LYS A 104 15.11 -14.35 6.92
N GLN A 105 14.17 -15.16 6.41
CA GLN A 105 14.42 -16.46 5.82
C GLN A 105 14.33 -16.44 4.29
N ASP A 106 14.28 -15.22 3.67
CA ASP A 106 14.21 -15.02 2.23
C ASP A 106 12.98 -15.68 1.54
N ARG A 107 11.86 -15.79 2.26
CA ARG A 107 10.61 -16.40 1.79
C ARG A 107 9.72 -15.42 1.04
N ILE A 108 10.31 -14.66 0.15
CA ILE A 108 9.61 -13.72 -0.72
C ILE A 108 10.07 -13.90 -2.16
N ASN A 109 9.24 -13.50 -3.09
CA ASN A 109 9.59 -13.48 -4.51
C ASN A 109 8.86 -12.37 -5.23
N THR A 110 9.25 -12.12 -6.46
CA THR A 110 8.59 -11.15 -7.35
C THR A 110 8.51 -11.69 -8.77
N VAL A 111 7.65 -11.08 -9.59
CA VAL A 111 7.61 -11.34 -11.03
C VAL A 111 8.16 -10.13 -11.77
N VAL A 112 9.15 -10.38 -12.61
CA VAL A 112 9.66 -9.43 -13.60
C VAL A 112 8.93 -9.67 -14.90
N LEU A 113 8.39 -8.60 -15.48
CA LEU A 113 7.65 -8.69 -16.74
C LEU A 113 8.60 -8.80 -17.95
N ASP A 114 9.53 -9.77 -17.87
CA ASP A 114 10.44 -10.15 -18.94
C ASP A 114 10.37 -11.67 -19.12
N PRO A 115 9.86 -12.15 -20.26
CA PRO A 115 9.67 -13.58 -20.48
C PRO A 115 10.98 -14.36 -20.67
N ASN A 116 12.12 -13.69 -20.75
CA ASN A 116 13.44 -14.32 -20.92
C ASN A 116 14.20 -14.47 -19.60
N VAL A 117 13.70 -13.88 -18.53
CA VAL A 117 14.36 -13.90 -17.22
C VAL A 117 14.00 -15.19 -16.47
N ARG A 118 15.03 -15.85 -15.95
CA ARG A 118 14.92 -17.06 -15.13
C ARG A 118 15.70 -16.90 -13.83
N SER A 119 15.16 -17.43 -12.74
CA SER A 119 15.88 -17.50 -11.47
C SER A 119 17.11 -18.38 -11.62
N ARG A 120 18.24 -17.88 -11.10
CA ARG A 120 19.47 -18.67 -10.94
C ARG A 120 19.45 -19.48 -9.65
N LYS A 121 18.74 -18.92 -8.64
CA LYS A 121 18.60 -19.56 -7.32
C LYS A 121 17.69 -20.78 -7.38
N PHE A 122 16.57 -20.68 -8.11
CA PHE A 122 15.61 -21.78 -8.28
C PHE A 122 15.28 -21.98 -9.76
N PRO A 123 16.07 -22.79 -10.49
CA PRO A 123 15.89 -23.00 -11.92
C PRO A 123 14.56 -23.66 -12.33
N ASN A 124 13.88 -24.33 -11.39
CA ASN A 124 12.55 -24.90 -11.56
C ASN A 124 11.41 -23.86 -11.47
N ALA A 125 11.72 -22.64 -11.02
CA ALA A 125 10.73 -21.58 -10.95
C ALA A 125 10.29 -21.13 -12.35
N PRO A 126 9.04 -20.66 -12.49
CA PRO A 126 8.53 -20.12 -13.75
C PRO A 126 9.36 -18.93 -14.25
N LEU A 127 9.37 -18.74 -15.57
CA LEU A 127 10.00 -17.57 -16.18
C LEU A 127 9.43 -16.28 -15.60
N GLY A 128 10.29 -15.31 -15.34
CA GLY A 128 9.93 -14.04 -14.72
C GLY A 128 9.90 -14.07 -13.19
N MET A 129 9.81 -15.21 -12.52
CA MET A 129 9.82 -15.31 -11.06
C MET A 129 11.24 -15.23 -10.52
N LEU A 130 11.51 -14.25 -9.67
CA LEU A 130 12.83 -14.02 -9.07
C LEU A 130 12.74 -13.94 -7.54
N PHE A 131 13.85 -14.22 -6.89
CA PHE A 131 13.97 -14.39 -5.44
C PHE A 131 15.11 -13.54 -4.86
N PRO A 132 15.19 -13.37 -3.54
CA PRO A 132 16.39 -12.90 -2.88
C PRO A 132 17.60 -13.77 -3.29
N GLY A 133 18.65 -13.11 -3.79
CA GLY A 133 19.81 -13.78 -4.43
C GLY A 133 19.84 -13.67 -5.95
N ASP A 134 18.70 -13.64 -6.62
CA ASP A 134 18.61 -13.14 -8.02
C ASP A 134 18.57 -11.62 -8.04
N LEU A 135 17.95 -11.03 -7.03
CA LEU A 135 17.75 -9.62 -6.77
C LEU A 135 18.25 -9.27 -5.34
N PRO A 136 18.35 -7.97 -4.98
CA PRO A 136 18.53 -7.58 -3.59
C PRO A 136 17.49 -8.22 -2.67
N ARG A 137 17.83 -8.46 -1.39
CA ARG A 137 16.98 -9.21 -0.45
C ARG A 137 15.56 -8.65 -0.33
N GLY A 138 15.38 -7.34 -0.42
CA GLY A 138 14.05 -6.72 -0.41
C GLY A 138 13.35 -6.69 -1.77
N LEU A 139 13.92 -7.31 -2.81
CA LEU A 139 13.41 -7.38 -4.19
C LEU A 139 13.38 -6.05 -4.94
N TYR A 140 13.75 -4.95 -4.32
CA TYR A 140 13.93 -3.63 -4.92
C TYR A 140 15.10 -2.88 -4.29
N GLU A 141 15.55 -1.82 -4.95
CA GLU A 141 16.69 -1.03 -4.49
C GLU A 141 16.27 -0.02 -3.40
N THR A 142 17.17 0.24 -2.44
CA THR A 142 16.98 1.29 -1.45
C THR A 142 16.96 2.67 -2.11
N ASP A 143 15.92 3.45 -1.85
CA ASP A 143 15.86 4.86 -2.28
C ASP A 143 16.70 5.72 -1.32
N LYS A 144 17.79 6.28 -1.85
CA LYS A 144 18.77 7.06 -1.07
C LYS A 144 18.56 8.58 -1.20
N ASN A 145 17.59 9.00 -2.01
CA ASN A 145 17.39 10.40 -2.39
C ASN A 145 16.27 11.10 -1.61
N ASN A 146 15.94 10.59 -0.42
CA ASN A 146 14.83 11.13 0.37
C ASN A 146 15.27 12.36 1.18
N PHE A 147 15.48 13.46 0.50
CA PHE A 147 15.76 14.76 1.12
C PHE A 147 14.46 15.52 1.34
N ALA A 148 14.16 15.84 2.59
CA ALA A 148 12.95 16.51 3.07
C ALA A 148 13.27 17.95 3.54
N PRO A 149 13.41 18.92 2.63
CA PRO A 149 13.55 20.31 3.01
C PRO A 149 12.25 20.83 3.66
N ARG A 150 12.42 21.70 4.63
CA ARG A 150 11.35 22.41 5.33
C ARG A 150 11.70 23.88 5.43
N PHE A 151 10.77 24.70 5.04
CA PHE A 151 10.87 26.16 5.13
C PHE A 151 9.62 26.68 5.81
N GLY A 152 9.81 27.64 6.72
CA GLY A 152 8.71 28.36 7.33
C GLY A 152 9.11 29.79 7.67
N PHE A 153 8.12 30.67 7.77
CA PHE A 153 8.30 32.00 8.28
C PHE A 153 7.11 32.48 9.10
N ALA A 154 7.39 33.35 10.05
CA ALA A 154 6.40 34.08 10.80
C ALA A 154 6.80 35.58 10.81
N TRP A 155 5.93 36.41 10.28
CA TRP A 155 6.19 37.84 10.09
C TRP A 155 5.06 38.68 10.68
N ASP A 156 5.39 39.51 11.66
CA ASP A 156 4.56 40.65 12.06
C ASP A 156 4.78 41.75 11.03
N LEU A 157 3.83 41.90 10.09
CA LEU A 157 3.99 42.69 8.87
C LEU A 157 4.28 44.17 9.14
N PHE A 158 3.60 44.72 10.14
CA PHE A 158 3.72 46.14 10.49
C PHE A 158 4.51 46.37 11.79
N GLY A 159 4.86 45.31 12.52
CA GLY A 159 5.60 45.43 13.78
C GLY A 159 4.75 45.88 14.96
N ASP A 160 3.43 45.91 14.82
CA ASP A 160 2.46 46.34 15.82
C ASP A 160 1.75 45.17 16.54
N GLY A 161 2.10 43.94 16.19
CA GLY A 161 1.53 42.71 16.74
C GLY A 161 0.12 42.38 16.26
N ARG A 162 -0.47 43.21 15.36
CA ARG A 162 -1.87 43.04 14.92
C ARG A 162 -2.03 42.29 13.61
N THR A 163 -0.97 42.22 12.80
CA THR A 163 -1.00 41.57 11.50
C THR A 163 0.11 40.56 11.41
N ALA A 164 -0.24 39.27 11.45
CA ALA A 164 0.69 38.18 11.29
C ALA A 164 0.53 37.50 9.94
N VAL A 165 1.62 37.38 9.19
CA VAL A 165 1.72 36.57 7.97
C VAL A 165 2.59 35.38 8.26
N ARG A 166 2.08 34.17 8.03
CA ARG A 166 2.80 32.93 8.26
C ARG A 166 2.73 32.07 7.02
N GLY A 167 3.84 31.44 6.70
CA GLY A 167 3.87 30.49 5.59
C GLY A 167 4.80 29.36 5.91
N ALA A 168 4.51 28.21 5.35
CA ALA A 168 5.36 27.03 5.44
C ALA A 168 5.31 26.22 4.14
N TYR A 169 6.40 25.53 3.88
CA TYR A 169 6.53 24.51 2.86
C TYR A 169 7.35 23.35 3.42
N GLY A 170 6.97 22.13 3.09
CA GLY A 170 7.77 20.97 3.49
C GLY A 170 7.52 19.76 2.59
N ILE A 171 8.55 18.92 2.52
CA ILE A 171 8.47 17.58 1.94
C ILE A 171 8.52 16.56 3.07
N PHE A 172 7.65 15.55 3.00
CA PHE A 172 7.51 14.48 3.99
C PHE A 172 7.48 13.16 3.26
N TYR A 173 8.40 12.27 3.59
CA TYR A 173 8.43 10.93 3.04
C TYR A 173 7.62 9.97 3.90
N ASP A 174 7.06 8.96 3.25
CA ASP A 174 6.38 7.84 3.91
C ASP A 174 7.15 6.55 3.63
N THR A 175 7.18 5.67 4.60
CA THR A 175 7.82 4.36 4.49
C THR A 175 6.82 3.33 4.03
N PHE A 176 7.27 2.34 3.26
CA PHE A 176 6.43 1.21 2.87
C PHE A 176 6.05 0.40 4.10
N ASN A 177 4.79 -0.01 4.14
CA ASN A 177 4.28 -0.87 5.20
C ASN A 177 4.72 -2.33 5.03
N THR A 178 4.40 -3.16 6.00
CA THR A 178 4.74 -4.59 6.02
C THR A 178 4.07 -5.41 4.91
N ASP A 179 2.98 -4.91 4.31
CA ASP A 179 2.27 -5.59 3.22
C ASP A 179 3.12 -5.76 1.96
N THR A 180 4.23 -5.01 1.84
CA THR A 180 5.19 -5.16 0.74
C THR A 180 5.90 -6.52 0.76
N VAL A 181 6.01 -7.16 1.93
CA VAL A 181 6.65 -8.48 2.09
C VAL A 181 5.70 -9.54 2.61
N ALA A 182 4.53 -9.15 3.10
CA ALA A 182 3.49 -10.05 3.56
C ALA A 182 2.80 -10.76 2.36
N GLN A 183 3.57 -11.50 1.57
CA GLN A 183 3.13 -12.06 0.29
C GLN A 183 2.67 -13.51 0.43
N GLU A 184 1.60 -13.84 -0.30
CA GLU A 184 1.07 -15.22 -0.40
C GLU A 184 1.51 -15.88 -1.70
N ASN A 185 2.78 -15.86 -2.03
CA ASN A 185 3.27 -16.39 -3.29
C ASN A 185 3.83 -17.80 -3.16
N PRO A 186 3.50 -18.70 -4.10
CA PRO A 186 4.22 -19.95 -4.19
C PRO A 186 5.70 -19.69 -4.51
N PRO A 187 6.63 -20.50 -4.00
CA PRO A 187 6.43 -21.75 -3.26
C PRO A 187 6.31 -21.58 -1.75
N PHE A 188 6.36 -20.38 -1.20
CA PHE A 188 6.46 -20.13 0.25
C PHE A 188 5.13 -20.25 0.99
N ASN A 189 4.03 -20.34 0.27
CA ASN A 189 2.77 -20.81 0.82
C ASN A 189 2.33 -22.06 0.07
N GLY A 190 1.66 -22.97 0.76
CA GLY A 190 1.19 -24.23 0.18
C GLY A 190 0.06 -24.09 -0.83
N GLY A 191 -0.23 -22.83 -1.24
CA GLY A 191 -1.35 -22.52 -2.12
C GLY A 191 -2.70 -22.60 -1.40
N ARG A 192 -3.71 -22.07 -2.07
CA ARG A 192 -5.10 -22.14 -1.62
C ARG A 192 -5.79 -23.27 -2.36
N ARG A 193 -6.31 -24.26 -1.65
CA ARG A 193 -7.19 -25.28 -2.22
C ARG A 193 -8.64 -24.89 -1.99
N THR A 194 -9.48 -25.06 -2.99
CA THR A 194 -10.93 -24.88 -2.86
C THR A 194 -11.59 -26.25 -2.99
N PHE A 195 -12.24 -26.66 -1.93
CA PHE A 195 -13.09 -27.85 -1.94
C PHE A 195 -14.50 -27.42 -2.33
N ILE A 196 -15.15 -28.22 -3.15
CA ILE A 196 -16.48 -27.91 -3.66
C ILE A 196 -17.47 -29.04 -3.32
N ASN A 197 -18.73 -28.64 -3.12
CA ASN A 197 -19.86 -29.56 -3.02
C ASN A 197 -19.76 -30.60 -1.89
N GLY A 198 -19.32 -30.16 -0.69
CA GLY A 198 -19.19 -31.03 0.48
C GLY A 198 -20.26 -30.88 1.53
N LEU A 199 -20.10 -31.60 2.63
CA LEU A 199 -20.94 -31.52 3.82
C LEU A 199 -20.12 -31.08 5.04
N LEU A 200 -20.70 -30.28 5.91
CA LEU A 200 -20.06 -29.86 7.17
C LEU A 200 -19.74 -31.04 8.10
N SER A 201 -20.50 -32.14 8.00
CA SER A 201 -20.25 -33.37 8.79
C SER A 201 -18.89 -34.02 8.44
N ASN A 202 -18.42 -33.86 7.22
CA ASN A 202 -17.09 -34.29 6.79
C ASN A 202 -16.58 -33.39 5.65
N PRO A 203 -16.12 -32.17 6.00
CA PRO A 203 -15.89 -31.13 5.01
C PRO A 203 -14.72 -31.41 4.07
N PHE A 204 -13.84 -32.36 4.41
CA PHE A 204 -12.64 -32.68 3.63
C PHE A 204 -12.61 -34.19 3.18
N ALA A 205 -13.79 -34.80 3.11
CA ALA A 205 -13.91 -36.24 2.77
C ALA A 205 -13.20 -36.66 1.48
N SER A 206 -13.15 -35.73 0.49
CA SER A 206 -12.54 -36.02 -0.82
C SER A 206 -11.01 -36.04 -0.82
N VAL A 207 -10.35 -35.59 0.25
CA VAL A 207 -8.89 -35.36 0.28
C VAL A 207 -8.18 -35.83 1.54
N GLY A 208 -8.92 -36.37 2.50
CA GLY A 208 -8.35 -36.75 3.80
C GLY A 208 -8.04 -35.54 4.69
N ALA A 209 -7.43 -35.76 5.83
CA ALA A 209 -7.02 -34.70 6.73
C ALA A 209 -6.03 -33.75 6.03
N VAL A 210 -6.37 -32.47 6.01
CA VAL A 210 -5.47 -31.43 5.51
C VAL A 210 -4.38 -31.21 6.58
N ALA A 211 -3.25 -31.90 6.41
CA ALA A 211 -2.09 -31.60 7.24
C ALA A 211 -1.57 -30.18 6.91
N PRO A 212 -1.22 -29.35 7.90
CA PRO A 212 -0.47 -28.15 7.63
C PRO A 212 0.82 -28.55 6.91
N PRO A 213 1.18 -27.90 5.77
CA PRO A 213 2.42 -28.24 5.10
C PRO A 213 3.57 -27.95 6.05
N ALA A 214 4.48 -28.89 6.12
CA ALA A 214 5.84 -28.63 6.53
C ALA A 214 6.45 -27.52 5.63
N TYR A 215 7.56 -26.95 6.06
CA TYR A 215 8.39 -26.07 5.22
C TYR A 215 8.48 -26.65 3.81
N ILE A 216 8.10 -25.84 2.82
CA ILE A 216 8.18 -26.24 1.42
C ILE A 216 9.56 -25.80 0.91
N ASP A 217 10.38 -26.78 0.55
CA ASP A 217 11.63 -26.49 -0.15
C ASP A 217 11.32 -25.92 -1.55
N PRO A 218 11.68 -24.67 -1.83
CA PRO A 218 11.43 -24.08 -3.14
C PRO A 218 12.06 -24.85 -4.30
N ALA A 219 13.19 -25.52 -4.06
CA ALA A 219 13.88 -26.29 -5.09
C ALA A 219 13.12 -27.56 -5.49
N ALA A 220 12.35 -28.14 -4.56
CA ALA A 220 11.55 -29.34 -4.78
C ALA A 220 10.07 -29.01 -5.10
N PHE A 221 9.67 -27.71 -5.09
CA PHE A 221 8.29 -27.32 -5.29
C PHE A 221 7.83 -27.54 -6.74
N THR A 222 6.69 -28.18 -6.91
CA THR A 222 6.04 -28.33 -8.21
C THR A 222 5.00 -27.23 -8.37
N PHE A 223 5.25 -26.32 -9.30
CA PHE A 223 4.31 -25.24 -9.63
C PHE A 223 3.09 -25.80 -10.37
N VAL A 224 1.91 -25.35 -9.96
CA VAL A 224 0.64 -25.62 -10.65
C VAL A 224 0.27 -24.41 -11.48
N PHE A 225 -0.01 -24.64 -12.74
CA PHE A 225 -0.31 -23.56 -13.69
C PHE A 225 -1.81 -23.52 -14.07
N PRO A 226 -2.37 -22.32 -14.38
CA PRO A 226 -1.73 -21.03 -14.18
C PRO A 226 -1.58 -20.70 -12.69
N ILE A 227 -0.52 -19.99 -12.34
CA ILE A 227 -0.36 -19.46 -10.99
C ILE A 227 -1.41 -18.40 -10.77
N SER A 228 -2.44 -18.73 -9.98
CA SER A 228 -3.54 -17.82 -9.64
C SER A 228 -3.30 -17.16 -8.29
N GLY A 229 -3.74 -15.92 -8.16
CA GLY A 229 -3.68 -15.19 -6.89
C GLY A 229 -2.26 -14.81 -6.46
N PHE A 230 -1.39 -14.47 -7.41
CA PHE A 230 -0.08 -13.93 -7.12
C PHE A 230 -0.21 -12.50 -6.55
N TRP A 231 0.24 -12.31 -5.33
CA TRP A 231 0.18 -11.03 -4.65
C TRP A 231 1.57 -10.40 -4.61
N SER A 232 1.63 -9.12 -4.98
CA SER A 232 2.78 -8.23 -4.89
C SER A 232 4.11 -8.72 -5.48
N ALA A 233 4.14 -8.85 -6.79
CA ALA A 233 5.39 -8.61 -7.49
C ALA A 233 5.76 -7.13 -7.23
N VAL A 234 6.82 -6.88 -6.50
CA VAL A 234 7.32 -5.52 -6.35
C VAL A 234 7.88 -5.08 -7.69
N GLY A 235 7.38 -3.99 -8.23
CA GLY A 235 7.92 -3.39 -9.46
C GLY A 235 9.35 -2.92 -9.24
N GLN A 236 10.28 -3.73 -9.59
CA GLN A 236 11.70 -3.73 -9.29
C GLN A 236 12.42 -2.38 -9.10
N LYS A 237 12.89 -1.78 -10.17
CA LYS A 237 13.75 -0.58 -10.11
C LYS A 237 13.00 0.73 -9.94
N SER A 238 11.67 0.71 -10.05
CA SER A 238 10.85 1.91 -10.06
C SER A 238 10.22 2.26 -8.72
N LEU A 239 10.27 1.34 -7.74
CA LEU A 239 9.67 1.59 -6.44
C LEU A 239 10.51 2.59 -5.64
N ARG A 240 10.00 3.81 -5.50
CA ARG A 240 10.62 4.92 -4.79
C ARG A 240 9.75 5.32 -3.60
N SER A 241 10.35 5.94 -2.60
CA SER A 241 9.59 6.41 -1.43
C SER A 241 8.45 7.34 -1.85
N THR A 242 7.27 7.07 -1.32
CA THR A 242 6.12 7.97 -1.40
C THR A 242 6.45 9.26 -0.66
N TYR A 243 6.02 10.39 -1.18
CA TYR A 243 6.18 11.66 -0.47
C TYR A 243 5.01 12.60 -0.67
N VAL A 244 4.86 13.47 0.30
CA VAL A 244 3.87 14.56 0.28
C VAL A 244 4.60 15.88 0.33
N GLN A 245 4.20 16.81 -0.51
CA GLN A 245 4.55 18.23 -0.42
C GLN A 245 3.37 18.95 0.19
N GLU A 246 3.64 19.74 1.23
CA GLU A 246 2.63 20.55 1.90
C GLU A 246 3.09 22.00 1.93
N TRP A 247 2.17 22.92 1.68
CA TRP A 247 2.41 24.35 1.82
C TRP A 247 1.18 25.05 2.34
N ASN A 248 1.42 26.11 3.08
CA ASN A 248 0.37 27.00 3.54
C ASN A 248 0.83 28.45 3.56
N LEU A 249 -0.14 29.34 3.45
CA LEU A 249 0.01 30.76 3.67
C LEU A 249 -1.19 31.25 4.47
N THR A 250 -0.93 31.87 5.61
CA THR A 250 -1.97 32.38 6.52
C THR A 250 -1.72 33.84 6.79
N ILE A 251 -2.77 34.64 6.65
CA ILE A 251 -2.80 36.06 7.04
C ILE A 251 -3.84 36.20 8.15
N ALA A 252 -3.39 36.61 9.33
CA ALA A 252 -4.25 36.88 10.46
C ALA A 252 -4.15 38.35 10.85
N ARG A 253 -5.29 39.01 11.04
CA ARG A 253 -5.34 40.43 11.40
C ARG A 253 -6.37 40.70 12.49
N GLU A 254 -5.95 41.44 13.51
CA GLU A 254 -6.87 42.06 14.49
C GLU A 254 -7.44 43.36 13.95
N LEU A 255 -8.76 43.45 13.88
CA LEU A 255 -9.51 44.64 13.48
C LEU A 255 -10.12 45.27 14.72
N GLY A 256 -9.55 46.40 15.14
CA GLY A 256 -9.90 47.02 16.42
C GLY A 256 -9.49 46.15 17.60
N ARG A 257 -10.34 46.12 18.64
CA ARG A 257 -10.10 45.30 19.84
C ARG A 257 -10.98 44.05 19.94
N GLU A 258 -11.95 43.94 19.05
CA GLU A 258 -13.00 42.93 19.19
C GLU A 258 -12.95 41.85 18.12
N TYR A 259 -12.45 42.15 16.94
CA TYR A 259 -12.50 41.24 15.80
C TYR A 259 -11.10 40.69 15.43
N GLY A 260 -11.06 39.43 15.15
CA GLY A 260 -9.94 38.74 14.47
C GLY A 260 -10.43 38.16 13.14
N VAL A 261 -9.64 38.39 12.08
CA VAL A 261 -9.89 37.80 10.76
C VAL A 261 -8.67 37.00 10.37
N THR A 262 -8.90 35.75 9.93
CA THR A 262 -7.86 34.90 9.41
C THR A 262 -8.26 34.38 8.03
N VAL A 263 -7.33 34.48 7.09
CA VAL A 263 -7.46 33.85 5.77
C VAL A 263 -6.26 32.94 5.57
N ALA A 264 -6.50 31.69 5.21
CA ALA A 264 -5.46 30.69 4.98
C ALA A 264 -5.68 29.98 3.65
N TYR A 265 -4.60 29.77 2.93
CA TYR A 265 -4.56 28.87 1.80
C TYR A 265 -3.68 27.68 2.16
N ILE A 266 -4.19 26.46 1.91
CA ILE A 266 -3.49 25.22 2.17
C ILE A 266 -3.45 24.41 0.87
N GLY A 267 -2.25 23.97 0.51
CA GLY A 267 -2.04 23.08 -0.61
C GLY A 267 -1.27 21.84 -0.19
N LYS A 268 -1.63 20.72 -0.78
CA LYS A 268 -1.00 19.44 -0.53
C LYS A 268 -0.96 18.61 -1.79
N THR A 269 0.18 18.01 -2.12
CA THR A 269 0.28 17.02 -3.20
C THR A 269 0.98 15.77 -2.73
N GLY A 270 0.32 14.63 -2.93
CA GLY A 270 0.95 13.32 -2.80
C GLY A 270 1.59 12.91 -4.12
N ARG A 271 2.77 12.32 -4.04
CA ARG A 271 3.53 11.82 -5.17
C ARG A 271 4.00 10.40 -4.90
N ARG A 272 4.06 9.60 -5.96
CA ARG A 272 4.48 8.19 -5.86
C ARG A 272 3.63 7.43 -4.84
N LEU A 273 2.31 7.64 -4.87
CA LEU A 273 1.39 6.94 -3.98
C LEU A 273 1.31 5.48 -4.39
N LEU A 274 1.38 4.61 -3.39
CA LEU A 274 1.35 3.16 -3.57
C LEU A 274 -0.03 2.68 -3.96
N ALA A 275 -0.06 1.71 -4.87
CA ALA A 275 -1.24 0.90 -5.14
C ALA A 275 -0.86 -0.48 -5.68
N PHE A 276 -1.77 -1.41 -5.49
CA PHE A 276 -1.70 -2.69 -6.18
C PHE A 276 -2.31 -2.56 -7.59
N ARG A 277 -1.57 -2.95 -8.59
CA ARG A 277 -1.99 -2.92 -9.99
C ARG A 277 -1.98 -4.32 -10.59
N PRO A 278 -3.01 -4.70 -11.36
CA PRO A 278 -2.96 -5.95 -12.12
C PRO A 278 -1.82 -5.90 -13.14
N PHE A 279 -0.92 -6.87 -13.11
CA PHE A 279 0.15 -6.94 -14.11
C PHE A 279 -0.20 -7.79 -15.32
N ASN A 280 -1.21 -8.66 -15.20
CA ASN A 280 -1.55 -9.64 -16.22
C ASN A 280 -3.05 -9.65 -16.56
N ALA A 281 -3.75 -8.53 -16.35
CA ALA A 281 -5.17 -8.43 -16.66
C ALA A 281 -5.41 -8.63 -18.16
N ALA A 282 -6.34 -9.52 -18.48
CA ALA A 282 -6.72 -9.77 -19.87
C ALA A 282 -7.35 -8.51 -20.51
N PRO A 283 -6.82 -8.00 -21.63
CA PRO A 283 -7.39 -6.84 -22.30
C PRO A 283 -8.81 -7.18 -22.80
N PHE A 284 -9.70 -6.21 -22.70
CA PHE A 284 -11.03 -6.34 -23.28
C PHE A 284 -10.97 -6.18 -24.78
N VAL A 285 -11.49 -7.15 -25.52
CA VAL A 285 -11.64 -7.12 -26.98
C VAL A 285 -13.13 -7.02 -27.29
N PRO A 286 -13.63 -5.91 -27.83
CA PRO A 286 -15.04 -5.72 -28.08
C PRO A 286 -15.53 -6.58 -29.27
N GLY A 287 -16.87 -6.80 -29.32
CA GLY A 287 -17.54 -7.51 -30.40
C GLY A 287 -17.54 -9.03 -30.26
N ASN A 288 -18.06 -9.68 -31.29
CA ASN A 288 -18.21 -11.12 -31.35
C ASN A 288 -17.21 -11.76 -32.34
N ASP A 289 -16.95 -13.03 -32.16
CA ASP A 289 -16.23 -13.86 -33.14
C ASP A 289 -17.13 -14.18 -34.36
N PRO A 290 -16.59 -14.80 -35.41
CA PRO A 290 -17.37 -15.18 -36.59
C PRO A 290 -18.55 -16.13 -36.29
N GLN A 291 -18.56 -16.78 -35.13
CA GLN A 291 -19.63 -17.67 -34.68
C GLN A 291 -20.64 -16.93 -33.77
N GLY A 292 -20.54 -15.61 -33.64
CA GLY A 292 -21.45 -14.77 -32.87
C GLY A 292 -21.20 -14.78 -31.36
N ARG A 293 -20.12 -15.40 -30.87
CA ARG A 293 -19.78 -15.47 -29.43
C ARG A 293 -18.97 -14.25 -29.00
N PRO A 294 -19.16 -13.70 -27.78
CA PRO A 294 -18.34 -12.60 -27.27
C PRO A 294 -16.85 -12.95 -27.31
N ARG A 295 -16.02 -12.03 -27.85
CA ARG A 295 -14.56 -12.18 -27.90
C ARG A 295 -13.91 -12.12 -26.54
N SER A 296 -14.53 -11.46 -25.59
CA SER A 296 -14.07 -11.33 -24.21
C SER A 296 -15.06 -11.99 -23.26
N THR A 297 -14.66 -13.12 -22.71
CA THR A 297 -15.39 -13.85 -21.68
C THR A 297 -14.45 -14.16 -20.51
N GLU A 298 -15.00 -14.53 -19.35
CA GLU A 298 -14.20 -15.03 -18.23
C GLU A 298 -13.47 -16.34 -18.64
N ALA A 299 -14.14 -17.20 -19.36
CA ALA A 299 -13.58 -18.51 -19.79
C ALA A 299 -12.34 -18.38 -20.68
N ASN A 300 -12.21 -17.30 -21.48
CA ASN A 300 -11.04 -17.07 -22.33
C ASN A 300 -10.09 -15.98 -21.80
N ALA A 301 -10.27 -15.53 -20.55
CA ALA A 301 -9.44 -14.48 -19.98
C ALA A 301 -7.97 -14.89 -19.89
N GLU A 302 -7.69 -16.09 -19.42
CA GLU A 302 -6.32 -16.60 -19.25
C GLU A 302 -5.54 -16.67 -20.58
N SER A 303 -6.20 -17.05 -21.69
CA SER A 303 -5.56 -17.10 -23.02
C SER A 303 -5.27 -15.71 -23.62
N ARG A 304 -5.91 -14.66 -23.08
CA ARG A 304 -5.69 -13.25 -23.49
C ARG A 304 -4.76 -12.50 -22.56
N ALA A 305 -4.22 -13.16 -21.52
CA ALA A 305 -3.26 -12.57 -20.60
C ALA A 305 -2.02 -12.08 -21.36
N PRO A 306 -1.57 -10.82 -21.16
CA PRO A 306 -0.48 -10.26 -21.96
C PRO A 306 0.90 -10.81 -21.62
N PHE A 307 1.08 -11.33 -20.40
CA PHE A 307 2.36 -11.85 -19.93
C PHE A 307 2.26 -13.34 -19.63
N LEU A 308 3.02 -14.16 -20.38
CA LEU A 308 3.14 -15.61 -20.23
C LEU A 308 1.79 -16.29 -19.95
N PRO A 309 0.83 -16.22 -20.90
CA PRO A 309 -0.48 -16.87 -20.76
C PRO A 309 -0.32 -18.36 -20.46
N GLY A 310 -1.14 -18.86 -19.54
CA GLY A 310 -1.04 -20.23 -19.04
C GLY A 310 0.02 -20.47 -17.96
N ILE A 311 0.96 -19.54 -17.73
CA ILE A 311 1.91 -19.58 -16.61
C ILE A 311 1.41 -18.71 -15.46
N TYR A 312 1.09 -17.45 -15.72
CA TYR A 312 0.54 -16.53 -14.74
C TYR A 312 -0.91 -16.22 -15.03
N GLY A 313 -1.75 -16.37 -14.00
CA GLY A 313 -3.17 -16.04 -14.09
C GLY A 313 -3.41 -14.52 -14.22
N THR A 314 -4.61 -14.17 -14.67
CA THR A 314 -5.03 -12.79 -14.90
C THR A 314 -5.24 -11.96 -13.62
N ARG A 315 -5.25 -12.58 -12.46
CA ARG A 315 -5.49 -11.94 -11.16
C ARG A 315 -4.21 -11.56 -10.39
N GLY A 316 -3.05 -11.63 -11.03
CA GLY A 316 -1.79 -11.21 -10.41
C GLY A 316 -1.73 -9.70 -10.22
N LEU A 317 -1.33 -9.29 -9.02
CA LEU A 317 -1.15 -7.88 -8.66
C LEU A 317 0.33 -7.60 -8.39
N TYR A 318 0.82 -6.44 -8.76
CA TYR A 318 2.11 -5.94 -8.31
C TYR A 318 1.98 -4.59 -7.62
N LEU A 319 2.88 -4.35 -6.68
CA LEU A 319 2.97 -3.08 -6.00
C LEU A 319 3.71 -2.08 -6.88
N ASP A 320 3.10 -0.93 -7.10
CA ASP A 320 3.64 0.15 -7.90
C ASP A 320 3.26 1.49 -7.25
N ASN A 321 3.94 2.57 -7.64
CA ASN A 321 3.66 3.88 -7.09
C ASN A 321 3.57 5.01 -8.13
N PRO A 322 2.75 4.85 -9.20
CA PRO A 322 2.59 5.87 -10.22
C PRO A 322 1.60 6.98 -9.85
N PHE A 323 0.86 6.84 -8.75
CA PHE A 323 -0.27 7.69 -8.46
C PHE A 323 0.13 9.00 -7.77
N THR A 324 -0.71 9.99 -7.98
CA THR A 324 -0.58 11.32 -7.38
C THR A 324 -1.91 11.77 -6.83
N SER A 325 -1.87 12.66 -5.84
CA SER A 325 -3.04 13.36 -5.33
C SER A 325 -2.78 14.85 -5.24
N ALA A 326 -3.81 15.67 -5.27
CA ALA A 326 -3.74 17.09 -5.02
C ALA A 326 -4.92 17.53 -4.15
N TYR A 327 -4.64 18.43 -3.22
CA TYR A 327 -5.62 19.07 -2.36
C TYR A 327 -5.32 20.57 -2.29
N HIS A 328 -6.35 21.39 -2.43
CA HIS A 328 -6.27 22.83 -2.31
C HIS A 328 -7.47 23.32 -1.50
N SER A 329 -7.24 24.16 -0.53
CA SER A 329 -8.29 24.72 0.32
C SER A 329 -8.01 26.20 0.59
N LEU A 330 -9.04 27.03 0.45
CA LEU A 330 -9.08 28.41 0.95
C LEU A 330 -9.97 28.41 2.19
N GLN A 331 -9.43 28.88 3.29
CA GLN A 331 -10.13 28.93 4.58
C GLN A 331 -10.23 30.38 5.01
N ALA A 332 -11.37 30.77 5.54
CA ALA A 332 -11.60 32.09 6.10
C ALA A 332 -12.29 31.96 7.46
N GLU A 333 -11.81 32.70 8.44
CA GLU A 333 -12.37 32.72 9.79
C GLU A 333 -12.54 34.16 10.25
N VAL A 334 -13.68 34.44 10.87
CA VAL A 334 -13.95 35.71 11.58
C VAL A 334 -14.36 35.36 13.00
N ASN A 335 -13.62 35.84 13.98
CA ASN A 335 -13.98 35.74 15.38
C ASN A 335 -14.27 37.11 15.98
N ARG A 336 -15.24 37.15 16.86
CA ARG A 336 -15.52 38.34 17.69
C ARG A 336 -15.38 37.92 19.15
N ARG A 337 -14.48 38.61 19.87
CA ARG A 337 -14.35 38.49 21.34
C ARG A 337 -15.61 39.02 22.00
N PHE A 338 -15.96 38.44 23.15
CA PHE A 338 -17.14 38.89 23.91
C PHE A 338 -17.06 40.41 24.19
N SER A 339 -18.01 41.15 23.65
CA SER A 339 -18.16 42.58 23.82
C SER A 339 -19.63 42.95 23.59
N ARG A 340 -20.15 43.81 24.49
CA ARG A 340 -21.55 44.30 24.42
C ARG A 340 -22.61 43.18 24.28
N GLY A 341 -22.41 42.07 25.00
CA GLY A 341 -23.33 40.94 25.02
C GLY A 341 -23.24 40.00 23.81
N LEU A 342 -22.28 40.15 22.90
CA LEU A 342 -22.14 39.33 21.72
C LEU A 342 -20.73 38.77 21.55
N GLN A 343 -20.66 37.46 21.29
CA GLN A 343 -19.49 36.73 20.88
C GLN A 343 -19.87 35.75 19.75
N PHE A 344 -19.04 35.60 18.76
CA PHE A 344 -19.20 34.55 17.73
C PHE A 344 -17.89 34.15 17.09
N ASN A 345 -17.88 32.97 16.50
CA ASN A 345 -16.86 32.49 15.59
C ASN A 345 -17.57 31.92 14.36
N THR A 346 -17.12 32.30 13.18
CA THR A 346 -17.64 31.83 11.90
C THR A 346 -16.45 31.44 11.02
N SER A 347 -16.50 30.26 10.44
CA SER A 347 -15.48 29.77 9.52
C SER A 347 -16.09 29.22 8.24
N TYR A 348 -15.33 29.35 7.17
CA TYR A 348 -15.59 28.76 5.86
C TYR A 348 -14.36 28.02 5.39
N VAL A 349 -14.55 26.81 4.81
CA VAL A 349 -13.49 25.92 4.30
C VAL A 349 -13.80 25.48 2.89
#